data_083d7814d48509f5ee2a1b59a530a793
#
_entry.id   083d7814d48509f5ee2a1b59a530a793
#
_cell.length_a   1.000
_cell.length_b   1.000
_cell.length_c   1.000
_cell.angle_alpha   90.00
_cell.angle_beta   90.00
_cell.angle_gamma   90.00
#
_symmetry.space_group_name_H-M   'P 1'
#
loop_
_entity.id
_entity.type
_entity.pdbx_description
1 polymer ?
#
loop_
_entity_poly.entity_id
_entity_poly.type
_entity_poly.pdbx_seq_one_letter_code
_entity_poly.pdbx_strand_id
1 'polypeptide(L)'
;RRYCLIDGSLDEISAEECAALGLTAEQCKLHGKRAAYAGNGSFINWKSSGYIPYYNLQEEFDAFNFFAYYYDNAKTGEVKREADRICFDVTVDGSQDLMCAAASDLKTLIEDVENGRKIAADYSEQADRLKPLGADERQLMRSCYYGTYTARRNIWPIIRMKHQLSYVKLKFYPASKSTEDIVYITGVWIECVNKGVFTVAASDPANIGVYFPADGERGKIPARDADGKEIPWTDADGNSL
;
A
#
# COMPACT_ATOMS: atom_id res chain seq x y z
N ARG A 1 -13.50 -8.48 14.89
CA ARG A 1 -12.30 -9.04 14.23
C ARG A 1 -11.07 -8.28 14.69
N ARG A 2 -9.99 -8.99 14.94
CA ARG A 2 -8.68 -8.38 15.18
C ARG A 2 -7.99 -8.14 13.83
N TYR A 3 -7.06 -7.19 13.76
CA TYR A 3 -6.31 -6.93 12.55
C TYR A 3 -4.82 -6.75 12.85
N CYS A 4 -4.00 -7.05 11.86
CA CYS A 4 -2.58 -6.73 11.84
C CYS A 4 -2.32 -5.74 10.72
N LEU A 5 -1.78 -4.58 11.04
CA LEU A 5 -1.39 -3.57 10.07
C LEU A 5 0.12 -3.59 9.90
N ILE A 6 0.57 -3.75 8.67
CA ILE A 6 1.97 -3.82 8.28
C ILE A 6 2.34 -2.52 7.60
N ASP A 7 3.32 -1.83 8.13
CA ASP A 7 3.91 -0.64 7.55
C ASP A 7 5.11 -1.03 6.69
N GLY A 8 4.98 -0.86 5.39
CA GLY A 8 6.02 -1.14 4.40
C GLY A 8 6.86 0.08 4.02
N SER A 9 6.66 1.23 4.66
CA SER A 9 7.42 2.44 4.39
C SER A 9 8.91 2.23 4.60
N LEU A 10 9.74 2.76 3.69
CA LEU A 10 11.19 2.50 3.68
C LEU A 10 11.92 3.22 4.82
N ASP A 11 11.44 4.40 5.21
CA ASP A 11 12.11 5.21 6.20
C ASP A 11 11.64 4.89 7.62
N GLU A 12 12.59 4.76 8.53
CA GLU A 12 12.28 4.74 9.95
C GLU A 12 11.82 6.15 10.36
N ILE A 13 10.59 6.27 10.79
CA ILE A 13 10.17 7.48 11.50
C ILE A 13 10.99 7.50 12.79
N SER A 14 12.00 8.36 12.84
CA SER A 14 12.78 8.57 14.04
C SER A 14 11.90 9.21 15.13
N ALA A 15 12.33 9.11 16.39
CA ALA A 15 11.64 9.81 17.46
C ALA A 15 11.58 11.34 17.22
N GLU A 16 12.56 11.87 16.51
CA GLU A 16 12.66 13.28 16.12
C GLU A 16 11.65 13.63 15.02
N GLU A 17 11.48 12.76 14.04
CA GLU A 17 10.44 12.92 13.00
C GLU A 17 9.04 12.77 13.57
N CYS A 18 8.83 11.83 14.48
CA CYS A 18 7.58 11.70 15.21
C CYS A 18 7.24 13.01 15.96
N ALA A 19 8.22 13.60 16.63
CA ALA A 19 8.05 14.88 17.34
C ALA A 19 7.81 16.04 16.36
N ALA A 20 8.51 16.06 15.22
CA ALA A 20 8.35 17.07 14.18
C ALA A 20 6.97 17.01 13.51
N LEU A 21 6.36 15.83 13.42
CA LEU A 21 5.00 15.61 12.95
C LEU A 21 3.95 15.88 14.02
N GLY A 22 4.36 16.26 15.24
CA GLY A 22 3.46 16.48 16.38
C GLY A 22 2.80 15.19 16.89
N LEU A 23 3.34 14.03 16.53
CA LEU A 23 2.83 12.73 16.95
C LEU A 23 3.43 12.35 18.31
N THR A 24 2.61 11.83 19.21
CA THR A 24 3.11 11.21 20.43
C THR A 24 3.81 9.89 20.12
N ALA A 25 4.73 9.43 20.98
CA ALA A 25 5.38 8.14 20.86
C ALA A 25 4.37 6.97 20.72
N GLU A 26 3.17 7.15 21.24
CA GLU A 26 2.08 6.20 21.16
C GLU A 26 1.39 6.25 19.79
N GLN A 27 1.21 7.43 19.22
CA GLN A 27 0.69 7.62 17.86
C GLN A 27 1.67 7.09 16.80
N CYS A 28 2.97 7.25 17.01
CA CYS A 28 3.99 6.61 16.15
C CYS A 28 3.89 5.08 16.15
N LYS A 29 3.52 4.47 17.26
CA LYS A 29 3.22 3.02 17.34
C LYS A 29 1.95 2.62 16.60
N LEU A 30 1.11 3.56 16.20
CA LEU A 30 -0.16 3.33 15.54
C LEU A 30 -0.05 3.16 14.01
N HIS A 31 1.09 3.47 13.41
CA HIS A 31 1.33 3.33 11.98
C HIS A 31 1.47 1.87 11.50
N GLY A 32 1.30 0.90 12.38
CA GLY A 32 1.48 -0.51 12.07
C GLY A 32 2.86 -1.03 12.45
N LYS A 33 3.06 -2.33 12.25
CA LYS A 33 4.36 -2.98 12.45
C LYS A 33 5.21 -2.79 11.22
N ARG A 34 6.38 -2.21 11.38
CA ARG A 34 7.33 -2.06 10.27
C ARG A 34 7.85 -3.40 9.81
N ALA A 35 7.92 -3.54 8.50
CA ALA A 35 8.48 -4.70 7.84
C ALA A 35 9.51 -4.26 6.81
N ALA A 36 10.53 -5.07 6.61
CA ALA A 36 11.54 -4.86 5.60
C ALA A 36 11.47 -5.97 4.55
N TYR A 37 11.72 -5.61 3.31
CA TYR A 37 11.87 -6.56 2.23
C TYR A 37 13.10 -7.46 2.47
N ALA A 38 12.92 -8.76 2.37
CA ALA A 38 13.96 -9.74 2.66
C ALA A 38 14.93 -9.99 1.50
N GLY A 39 14.78 -9.30 0.38
CA GLY A 39 15.72 -9.33 -0.75
C GLY A 39 15.56 -10.52 -1.71
N ASN A 40 14.75 -11.52 -1.40
CA ASN A 40 14.56 -12.73 -2.21
C ASN A 40 13.16 -12.87 -2.85
N GLY A 41 12.48 -11.76 -3.03
CA GLY A 41 11.28 -11.65 -3.86
C GLY A 41 9.93 -11.87 -3.18
N SER A 42 9.87 -12.49 -2.00
CA SER A 42 8.56 -12.92 -1.49
C SER A 42 8.34 -12.73 0.01
N PHE A 43 9.37 -12.44 0.79
CA PHE A 43 9.23 -12.43 2.24
C PHE A 43 9.50 -11.06 2.86
N ILE A 44 8.75 -10.77 3.89
CA ILE A 44 8.90 -9.57 4.71
C ILE A 44 9.49 -10.00 6.05
N ASN A 45 10.59 -9.37 6.46
CA ASN A 45 11.12 -9.49 7.80
C ASN A 45 10.62 -8.34 8.68
N TRP A 46 10.32 -8.65 9.93
CA TRP A 46 9.99 -7.63 10.92
C TRP A 46 11.25 -6.82 11.27
N LYS A 47 11.22 -5.52 11.00
CA LYS A 47 12.35 -4.62 11.30
C LYS A 47 12.52 -4.30 12.78
N SER A 48 11.52 -4.52 13.60
CA SER A 48 11.61 -4.15 15.01
C SER A 48 12.46 -5.15 15.78
N SER A 49 13.49 -4.65 16.43
CA SER A 49 14.25 -5.37 17.42
C SER A 49 13.32 -5.95 18.51
N GLY A 50 13.22 -7.24 18.58
CA GLY A 50 12.83 -7.95 19.77
C GLY A 50 11.38 -8.40 19.92
N TYR A 51 10.44 -8.01 19.08
CA TYR A 51 9.06 -8.51 19.18
C TYR A 51 8.54 -9.04 17.85
N ILE A 52 8.45 -10.37 17.77
CA ILE A 52 7.74 -11.05 16.67
C ILE A 52 6.30 -11.26 17.15
N PRO A 53 5.29 -10.71 16.44
CA PRO A 53 3.90 -10.97 16.83
C PRO A 53 3.54 -12.43 16.56
N TYR A 54 3.05 -13.08 17.58
CA TYR A 54 2.52 -14.44 17.50
C TYR A 54 1.01 -14.42 17.64
N TYR A 55 0.36 -15.41 17.03
CA TYR A 55 -1.05 -15.64 17.31
C TYR A 55 -1.24 -16.11 18.76
N ASN A 56 -2.37 -15.76 19.35
CA ASN A 56 -2.71 -16.23 20.68
C ASN A 56 -3.04 -17.74 20.61
N LEU A 57 -2.21 -18.55 21.26
CA LEU A 57 -2.38 -20.01 21.27
C LEU A 57 -3.60 -20.50 22.06
N GLN A 58 -4.13 -19.66 22.95
CA GLN A 58 -5.30 -19.98 23.77
C GLN A 58 -6.61 -19.75 23.01
N GLU A 59 -6.57 -18.94 21.94
CA GLU A 59 -7.74 -18.60 21.13
C GLU A 59 -7.53 -19.12 19.69
N GLU A 60 -7.64 -20.43 19.52
CA GLU A 60 -7.32 -21.14 18.27
C GLU A 60 -8.11 -20.62 17.06
N PHE A 61 -9.32 -20.15 17.30
CA PHE A 61 -10.26 -19.70 16.27
C PHE A 61 -10.35 -18.16 16.12
N ASP A 62 -9.46 -17.43 16.76
CA ASP A 62 -9.36 -15.99 16.52
C ASP A 62 -9.00 -15.73 15.05
N ALA A 63 -9.78 -14.85 14.44
CA ALA A 63 -9.60 -14.43 13.05
C ALA A 63 -8.93 -13.07 12.96
N PHE A 64 -7.88 -12.99 12.18
CA PHE A 64 -7.16 -11.75 11.90
C PHE A 64 -7.31 -11.38 10.42
N ASN A 65 -7.55 -10.10 10.17
CA ASN A 65 -7.35 -9.48 8.89
C ASN A 65 -5.96 -8.87 8.86
N PHE A 66 -5.25 -9.08 7.76
CA PHE A 66 -3.92 -8.51 7.56
C PHE A 66 -4.02 -7.44 6.49
N PHE A 67 -3.54 -6.25 6.81
CA PHE A 67 -3.43 -5.13 5.90
C PHE A 67 -1.98 -4.72 5.80
N ALA A 68 -1.57 -4.26 4.64
CA ALA A 68 -0.26 -3.66 4.44
C ALA A 68 -0.40 -2.38 3.64
N TYR A 69 0.46 -1.42 3.93
CA TYR A 69 0.58 -0.19 3.20
C TYR A 69 2.04 0.23 3.07
N TYR A 70 2.28 1.02 2.05
CA TYR A 70 3.54 1.70 1.80
C TYR A 70 3.21 3.12 1.34
N TYR A 71 3.95 4.07 1.83
CA TYR A 71 3.93 5.42 1.30
C TYR A 71 5.35 5.97 1.25
N ASP A 72 5.65 6.69 0.18
CA ASP A 72 6.93 7.31 -0.07
C ASP A 72 6.72 8.81 -0.25
N ASN A 73 7.49 9.63 0.49
CA ASN A 73 7.45 11.09 0.44
C ASN A 73 6.05 11.74 0.56
N ALA A 74 5.04 10.98 0.94
CA ALA A 74 3.70 11.51 1.12
C ALA A 74 3.66 12.38 2.38
N LYS A 75 3.23 13.62 2.22
CA LYS A 75 2.89 14.47 3.36
C LYS A 75 1.61 13.90 3.97
N THR A 76 1.74 13.27 5.11
CA THR A 76 0.63 12.70 5.85
C THR A 76 0.18 13.65 6.94
N GLY A 77 -1.11 13.74 7.09
CA GLY A 77 -1.73 14.31 8.29
C GLY A 77 -1.68 13.35 9.48
N GLU A 78 -2.37 13.72 10.54
CA GLU A 78 -2.55 12.85 11.70
C GLU A 78 -3.27 11.54 11.31
N VAL A 79 -2.83 10.41 11.88
CA VAL A 79 -3.51 9.12 11.70
C VAL A 79 -4.86 9.17 12.40
N LYS A 80 -5.91 8.98 11.63
CA LYS A 80 -7.29 8.93 12.10
C LYS A 80 -7.70 7.49 12.32
N ARG A 81 -8.14 7.17 13.53
CA ARG A 81 -8.76 5.89 13.87
C ARG A 81 -10.24 6.09 14.03
N GLU A 82 -10.96 5.68 13.02
CA GLU A 82 -12.42 5.68 13.01
C GLU A 82 -12.96 4.31 13.46
N ALA A 83 -14.25 4.20 13.65
CA ALA A 83 -14.86 2.95 14.11
C ALA A 83 -14.67 1.78 13.14
N ASP A 84 -14.55 2.08 11.84
CA ASP A 84 -14.54 1.12 10.75
C ASP A 84 -13.25 1.14 9.90
N ARG A 85 -12.34 2.11 10.13
CA ARG A 85 -11.11 2.25 9.32
C ARG A 85 -9.99 2.97 10.06
N ILE A 86 -8.79 2.81 9.51
CA ILE A 86 -7.60 3.60 9.83
C ILE A 86 -7.18 4.32 8.56
N CYS A 87 -7.05 5.63 8.63
CA CYS A 87 -6.71 6.45 7.49
C CYS A 87 -5.89 7.67 7.89
N PHE A 88 -5.32 8.36 6.92
CA PHE A 88 -4.64 9.64 7.07
C PHE A 88 -4.74 10.46 5.80
N ASP A 89 -4.60 11.78 5.95
CA ASP A 89 -4.63 12.68 4.81
C ASP A 89 -3.32 12.60 4.04
N VAL A 90 -3.42 12.62 2.71
CA VAL A 90 -2.26 12.63 1.81
C VAL A 90 -2.35 13.80 0.85
N THR A 91 -1.19 14.35 0.50
CA THR A 91 -1.07 15.32 -0.57
C THR A 91 -0.10 14.77 -1.61
N VAL A 92 -0.57 14.64 -2.85
CA VAL A 92 0.23 14.13 -3.96
C VAL A 92 0.84 15.29 -4.73
N ASP A 93 2.16 15.27 -4.91
CA ASP A 93 2.94 16.27 -5.65
C ASP A 93 3.74 15.66 -6.82
N GLY A 94 3.50 14.38 -7.12
CA GLY A 94 4.16 13.65 -8.19
C GLY A 94 5.43 12.93 -7.79
N SER A 95 5.87 13.03 -6.53
CA SER A 95 7.05 12.30 -6.01
C SER A 95 6.67 11.04 -5.23
N GLN A 96 5.39 10.85 -4.93
CA GLN A 96 4.93 9.78 -4.07
C GLN A 96 4.65 8.49 -4.81
N ASP A 97 4.87 7.38 -4.12
CA ASP A 97 4.28 6.08 -4.43
C ASP A 97 3.47 5.60 -3.22
N LEU A 98 2.20 5.37 -3.44
CA LEU A 98 1.27 4.89 -2.44
C LEU A 98 0.81 3.50 -2.83
N MET A 99 1.02 2.53 -1.95
CA MET A 99 0.54 1.17 -2.15
C MET A 99 -0.20 0.68 -0.92
N CYS A 100 -1.24 -0.10 -1.11
CA CYS A 100 -1.88 -0.86 -0.05
C CYS A 100 -2.44 -2.17 -0.54
N ALA A 101 -2.67 -3.08 0.39
CA ALA A 101 -3.39 -4.31 0.15
C ALA A 101 -3.96 -4.88 1.46
N ALA A 102 -5.03 -5.64 1.33
CA ALA A 102 -5.47 -6.61 2.32
C ALA A 102 -4.99 -8.00 1.91
N ALA A 103 -4.75 -8.88 2.89
CA ALA A 103 -4.53 -10.28 2.62
C ALA A 103 -5.74 -10.90 1.93
N SER A 104 -5.47 -11.82 1.03
CA SER A 104 -6.52 -12.52 0.29
C SER A 104 -7.46 -13.28 1.22
N ASP A 105 -8.72 -13.31 0.86
CA ASP A 105 -9.71 -14.11 1.54
C ASP A 105 -9.46 -15.61 1.32
N LEU A 106 -9.26 -16.34 2.41
CA LEU A 106 -9.14 -17.80 2.38
C LEU A 106 -10.38 -18.48 1.80
N LYS A 107 -11.55 -17.90 1.98
CA LYS A 107 -12.81 -18.44 1.43
C LYS A 107 -12.71 -18.62 -0.08
N THR A 108 -12.30 -17.57 -0.79
CA THR A 108 -12.14 -17.61 -2.26
C THR A 108 -11.12 -18.68 -2.68
N LEU A 109 -9.96 -18.77 -1.98
CA LEU A 109 -8.95 -19.77 -2.30
C LEU A 109 -9.44 -21.19 -2.05
N ILE A 110 -10.18 -21.42 -0.97
CA ILE A 110 -10.78 -22.73 -0.67
C ILE A 110 -11.80 -23.11 -1.75
N GLU A 111 -12.67 -22.19 -2.15
CA GLU A 111 -13.65 -22.43 -3.21
C GLU A 111 -12.98 -22.75 -4.55
N ASP A 112 -11.87 -22.09 -4.88
CA ASP A 112 -11.12 -22.36 -6.10
C ASP A 112 -10.47 -23.75 -6.08
N VAL A 113 -9.91 -24.15 -4.93
CA VAL A 113 -9.36 -25.51 -4.74
C VAL A 113 -10.45 -26.57 -4.88
N GLU A 114 -11.61 -26.39 -4.25
CA GLU A 114 -12.72 -27.34 -4.28
C GLU A 114 -13.34 -27.48 -5.68
N ASN A 115 -13.42 -26.39 -6.41
CA ASN A 115 -13.97 -26.39 -7.76
C ASN A 115 -12.94 -26.66 -8.86
N GLY A 116 -11.70 -26.99 -8.50
CA GLY A 116 -10.62 -27.25 -9.45
C GLY A 116 -10.30 -26.06 -10.37
N ARG A 117 -10.53 -24.85 -9.91
CA ARG A 117 -10.23 -23.63 -10.68
C ARG A 117 -8.75 -23.39 -10.75
N LYS A 118 -8.33 -22.62 -11.75
CA LYS A 118 -6.93 -22.24 -11.91
C LYS A 118 -6.49 -21.34 -10.78
N ILE A 119 -5.53 -21.79 -10.00
CA ILE A 119 -4.92 -21.04 -8.91
C ILE A 119 -3.78 -20.16 -9.48
N ALA A 120 -3.72 -18.91 -9.04
CA ALA A 120 -2.60 -18.04 -9.37
C ALA A 120 -1.30 -18.56 -8.72
N ALA A 121 -0.15 -18.37 -9.40
CA ALA A 121 1.13 -18.99 -9.01
C ALA A 121 1.55 -18.71 -7.57
N ASP A 122 1.35 -17.51 -7.08
CA ASP A 122 1.70 -17.11 -5.69
C ASP A 122 0.81 -17.75 -4.62
N TYR A 123 -0.35 -18.31 -5.01
CA TYR A 123 -1.22 -19.06 -4.09
C TYR A 123 -1.07 -20.57 -4.23
N SER A 124 -0.21 -21.05 -5.15
CA SER A 124 -0.07 -22.48 -5.43
C SER A 124 0.32 -23.27 -4.21
N GLU A 125 1.28 -22.79 -3.42
CA GLU A 125 1.73 -23.45 -2.19
C GLU A 125 0.62 -23.52 -1.13
N GLN A 126 -0.16 -22.45 -0.97
CA GLN A 126 -1.31 -22.44 -0.07
C GLN A 126 -2.40 -23.42 -0.54
N ALA A 127 -2.68 -23.43 -1.84
CA ALA A 127 -3.64 -24.36 -2.43
C ALA A 127 -3.22 -25.81 -2.23
N ASP A 128 -1.93 -26.13 -2.40
CA ASP A 128 -1.40 -27.48 -2.17
C ASP A 128 -1.53 -27.92 -0.72
N ARG A 129 -1.47 -27.00 0.23
CA ARG A 129 -1.72 -27.27 1.65
C ARG A 129 -3.20 -27.44 1.97
N LEU A 130 -4.09 -26.82 1.22
CA LEU A 130 -5.54 -26.93 1.38
C LEU A 130 -6.11 -28.22 0.79
N LYS A 131 -5.53 -28.72 -0.31
CA LYS A 131 -6.02 -29.93 -1.02
C LYS A 131 -6.19 -31.17 -0.14
N PRO A 132 -5.21 -31.53 0.73
CA PRO A 132 -5.31 -32.75 1.55
C PRO A 132 -6.27 -32.61 2.74
N LEU A 133 -6.75 -31.40 3.05
CA LEU A 133 -7.62 -31.17 4.20
C LEU A 133 -9.04 -31.68 3.95
N GLY A 134 -9.69 -32.18 4.99
CA GLY A 134 -11.09 -32.57 4.94
C GLY A 134 -12.05 -31.42 4.75
N ALA A 135 -13.29 -31.70 4.37
CA ALA A 135 -14.31 -30.66 4.15
C ALA A 135 -14.58 -29.85 5.43
N ASP A 136 -14.61 -30.51 6.59
CA ASP A 136 -14.85 -29.83 7.87
C ASP A 136 -13.70 -28.89 8.23
N GLU A 137 -12.44 -29.28 7.99
CA GLU A 137 -11.27 -28.45 8.22
C GLU A 137 -11.27 -27.21 7.31
N ARG A 138 -11.58 -27.40 6.02
CA ARG A 138 -11.73 -26.27 5.09
C ARG A 138 -12.86 -25.33 5.49
N GLN A 139 -13.97 -25.87 5.98
CA GLN A 139 -15.09 -25.07 6.47
C GLN A 139 -14.71 -24.22 7.69
N LEU A 140 -13.95 -24.79 8.64
CA LEU A 140 -13.42 -24.03 9.76
C LEU A 140 -12.51 -22.89 9.30
N MET A 141 -11.65 -23.11 8.31
CA MET A 141 -10.77 -22.06 7.77
C MET A 141 -11.53 -20.94 7.09
N ARG A 142 -12.64 -21.23 6.42
CA ARG A 142 -13.52 -20.18 5.86
C ARG A 142 -14.05 -19.24 6.94
N SER A 143 -14.28 -19.76 8.14
CA SER A 143 -14.80 -18.99 9.27
C SER A 143 -13.74 -18.26 10.06
N CYS A 144 -12.54 -18.85 10.16
CA CYS A 144 -11.48 -18.43 11.07
C CYS A 144 -10.44 -17.51 10.42
N TYR A 145 -10.49 -17.33 9.09
CA TYR A 145 -9.48 -16.55 8.36
C TYR A 145 -8.04 -16.96 8.72
N TYR A 146 -7.14 -15.97 8.89
CA TYR A 146 -5.78 -16.24 9.35
C TYR A 146 -5.69 -16.15 10.87
N GLY A 147 -5.20 -17.20 11.48
CA GLY A 147 -5.08 -17.32 12.94
C GLY A 147 -4.22 -18.51 13.32
N THR A 148 -4.25 -18.89 14.58
CA THR A 148 -3.51 -20.05 15.11
C THR A 148 -3.87 -21.34 14.37
N TYR A 149 -5.14 -21.53 14.04
CA TYR A 149 -5.62 -22.72 13.34
C TYR A 149 -5.01 -22.88 11.94
N THR A 150 -4.97 -21.80 11.17
CA THR A 150 -4.38 -21.79 9.82
C THR A 150 -2.85 -21.87 9.88
N ALA A 151 -2.22 -21.15 10.83
CA ALA A 151 -0.78 -21.18 11.00
C ALA A 151 -0.21 -22.57 11.34
N ARG A 152 -0.90 -23.35 12.17
CA ARG A 152 -0.54 -24.74 12.47
C ARG A 152 -0.56 -25.65 11.24
N ARG A 153 -1.25 -25.25 10.19
CA ARG A 153 -1.31 -25.95 8.90
C ARG A 153 -0.43 -25.31 7.84
N ASN A 154 0.48 -24.44 8.27
CA ASN A 154 1.37 -23.69 7.41
C ASN A 154 0.64 -22.88 6.32
N ILE A 155 -0.52 -22.33 6.66
CA ILE A 155 -1.27 -21.42 5.82
C ILE A 155 -1.11 -20.00 6.40
N TRP A 156 -0.57 -19.10 5.61
CA TRP A 156 -0.22 -17.75 6.00
C TRP A 156 -0.89 -16.69 5.10
N PRO A 157 -1.03 -15.44 5.57
CA PRO A 157 -1.57 -14.37 4.75
C PRO A 157 -0.64 -14.03 3.59
N ILE A 158 -1.20 -13.93 2.40
CA ILE A 158 -0.53 -13.43 1.20
C ILE A 158 -1.07 -12.04 0.90
N ILE A 159 -0.17 -11.07 0.82
CA ILE A 159 -0.52 -9.67 0.61
C ILE A 159 0.12 -9.20 -0.69
N ARG A 160 -0.69 -8.78 -1.64
CA ARG A 160 -0.26 -8.23 -2.93
C ARG A 160 -0.47 -6.73 -2.92
N MET A 161 0.60 -5.99 -2.72
CA MET A 161 0.57 -4.53 -2.77
C MET A 161 0.13 -4.03 -4.15
N LYS A 162 -0.73 -3.04 -4.16
CA LYS A 162 -1.22 -2.39 -5.38
C LYS A 162 -0.92 -0.90 -5.32
N HIS A 163 -0.31 -0.38 -6.38
CA HIS A 163 -0.14 1.05 -6.55
C HIS A 163 -1.52 1.73 -6.58
N GLN A 164 -1.64 2.81 -5.85
CA GLN A 164 -2.87 3.58 -5.74
C GLN A 164 -2.87 4.80 -6.66
N LEU A 165 -1.71 5.15 -7.18
CA LEU A 165 -1.51 6.27 -8.09
C LEU A 165 -1.15 5.75 -9.49
N SER A 166 -1.49 6.56 -10.50
CA SER A 166 -1.14 6.27 -11.89
C SER A 166 0.12 7.02 -12.28
N TYR A 167 1.06 6.32 -12.90
CA TYR A 167 2.22 6.94 -13.52
C TYR A 167 1.85 7.43 -14.92
N VAL A 168 2.07 8.73 -15.18
CA VAL A 168 1.81 9.35 -16.47
C VAL A 168 3.13 9.77 -17.11
N LYS A 169 3.42 9.22 -18.30
CA LYS A 169 4.59 9.60 -19.09
C LYS A 169 4.16 10.42 -20.30
N LEU A 170 4.62 11.65 -20.38
CA LEU A 170 4.34 12.54 -21.50
C LEU A 170 5.52 12.56 -22.47
N LYS A 171 5.21 12.57 -23.77
CA LYS A 171 6.19 12.74 -24.83
C LYS A 171 5.67 13.83 -25.78
N PHE A 172 6.51 14.79 -26.08
CA PHE A 172 6.19 15.89 -26.97
C PHE A 172 6.93 15.71 -28.29
N TYR A 173 6.24 15.95 -29.38
CA TYR A 173 6.79 15.88 -30.72
C TYR A 173 6.43 17.16 -31.47
N PRO A 174 7.34 17.73 -32.28
CA PRO A 174 7.00 18.87 -33.13
C PRO A 174 5.97 18.41 -34.17
N ALA A 175 5.00 19.25 -34.46
CA ALA A 175 3.96 18.97 -35.46
C ALA A 175 4.51 18.89 -36.90
N SER A 176 5.65 19.55 -37.18
CA SER A 176 6.32 19.55 -38.46
C SER A 176 7.84 19.53 -38.27
N LYS A 177 8.55 18.84 -39.17
CA LYS A 177 10.02 18.85 -39.21
C LYS A 177 10.58 20.12 -39.84
N SER A 178 9.75 20.98 -40.44
CA SER A 178 10.13 22.15 -41.22
C SER A 178 9.81 23.50 -40.51
N THR A 179 9.56 23.47 -39.20
CA THR A 179 9.39 24.73 -38.47
C THR A 179 10.72 25.45 -38.34
N GLU A 180 10.85 26.62 -38.95
CA GLU A 180 11.98 27.50 -38.76
C GLU A 180 11.97 28.15 -37.37
N ASP A 181 10.82 28.09 -36.68
CA ASP A 181 10.62 28.57 -35.32
C ASP A 181 11.01 27.54 -34.30
N ILE A 182 11.89 27.91 -33.37
CA ILE A 182 12.23 27.09 -32.21
C ILE A 182 11.14 27.32 -31.16
N VAL A 183 10.45 26.23 -30.81
CA VAL A 183 9.43 26.25 -29.77
C VAL A 183 10.02 25.66 -28.49
N TYR A 184 9.99 26.46 -27.43
CA TYR A 184 10.41 26.03 -26.10
C TYR A 184 9.20 25.66 -25.26
N ILE A 185 9.27 24.52 -24.57
CA ILE A 185 8.27 24.13 -23.57
C ILE A 185 8.71 24.73 -22.24
N THR A 186 7.94 25.69 -21.72
CA THR A 186 8.30 26.44 -20.51
C THR A 186 7.80 25.81 -19.22
N GLY A 187 6.94 24.79 -19.31
CA GLY A 187 6.46 24.05 -18.14
C GLY A 187 5.48 22.97 -18.55
N VAL A 188 5.44 21.91 -17.78
CA VAL A 188 4.46 20.84 -17.90
C VAL A 188 3.98 20.44 -16.52
N TRP A 189 2.68 20.45 -16.32
CA TRP A 189 2.04 20.00 -15.09
C TRP A 189 0.69 19.34 -15.38
N ILE A 190 0.25 18.51 -14.45
CA ILE A 190 -1.10 17.98 -14.44
C ILE A 190 -1.89 18.73 -13.37
N GLU A 191 -3.04 19.25 -13.75
CA GLU A 191 -3.96 19.88 -12.82
C GLU A 191 -5.05 18.89 -12.42
N CYS A 192 -5.06 18.46 -11.18
CA CYS A 192 -6.02 17.50 -10.65
C CYS A 192 -6.25 17.72 -9.15
N VAL A 193 -7.24 17.04 -8.58
CA VAL A 193 -7.38 16.97 -7.13
C VAL A 193 -6.20 16.15 -6.59
N ASN A 194 -5.38 16.77 -5.76
CA ASN A 194 -4.15 16.17 -5.24
C ASN A 194 -4.13 16.01 -3.71
N LYS A 195 -5.21 16.40 -3.03
CA LYS A 195 -5.42 16.16 -1.60
C LYS A 195 -6.50 15.11 -1.42
N GLY A 196 -6.21 14.08 -0.65
CA GLY A 196 -7.12 12.96 -0.44
C GLY A 196 -6.90 12.26 0.89
N VAL A 197 -7.61 11.16 1.07
CA VAL A 197 -7.52 10.30 2.25
C VAL A 197 -7.01 8.94 1.83
N PHE A 198 -5.97 8.47 2.50
CA PHE A 198 -5.43 7.13 2.31
C PHE A 198 -5.92 6.22 3.45
N THR A 199 -6.83 5.31 3.12
CA THR A 199 -7.34 4.29 4.03
C THR A 199 -6.46 3.05 3.95
N VAL A 200 -5.78 2.71 5.03
CA VAL A 200 -4.79 1.62 5.09
C VAL A 200 -5.32 0.34 5.72
N ALA A 201 -6.38 0.44 6.50
CA ALA A 201 -7.12 -0.70 7.03
C ALA A 201 -8.59 -0.33 7.17
N ALA A 202 -9.49 -1.27 6.91
CA ALA A 202 -10.92 -1.06 7.05
C ALA A 202 -11.63 -2.36 7.49
N SER A 203 -12.81 -2.22 8.09
CA SER A 203 -13.66 -3.35 8.46
C SER A 203 -14.09 -4.15 7.22
N ASP A 204 -14.36 -3.45 6.11
CA ASP A 204 -14.50 -4.04 4.79
C ASP A 204 -13.18 -3.82 4.00
N PRO A 205 -12.43 -4.89 3.68
CA PRO A 205 -11.18 -4.77 2.92
C PRO A 205 -11.32 -4.13 1.54
N ALA A 206 -12.51 -4.04 0.98
CA ALA A 206 -12.75 -3.34 -0.28
C ALA A 206 -12.60 -1.82 -0.17
N ASN A 207 -12.67 -1.27 1.04
CA ASN A 207 -12.63 0.16 1.30
C ASN A 207 -11.22 0.70 1.61
N ILE A 208 -10.16 -0.09 1.41
CA ILE A 208 -8.79 0.40 1.48
C ILE A 208 -8.38 1.06 0.17
N GLY A 209 -7.49 2.03 0.25
CA GLY A 209 -6.96 2.75 -0.91
C GLY A 209 -6.97 4.26 -0.71
N VAL A 210 -6.59 4.96 -1.77
CA VAL A 210 -6.62 6.43 -1.79
C VAL A 210 -7.93 6.91 -2.39
N TYR A 211 -8.58 7.83 -1.71
CA TYR A 211 -9.77 8.51 -2.18
C TYR A 211 -9.50 10.01 -2.34
N PHE A 212 -9.75 10.52 -3.55
CA PHE A 212 -9.74 11.94 -3.86
C PHE A 212 -11.18 12.40 -4.07
N PRO A 213 -11.67 13.41 -3.31
CA PRO A 213 -13.05 13.90 -3.48
C PRO A 213 -13.21 14.56 -4.86
N ALA A 214 -14.32 14.28 -5.54
CA ALA A 214 -14.55 14.77 -6.90
C ALA A 214 -14.63 16.31 -7.00
N ASP A 215 -15.04 16.95 -5.92
CA ASP A 215 -15.16 18.41 -5.75
C ASP A 215 -13.98 19.02 -4.95
N GLY A 216 -12.89 18.26 -4.78
CA GLY A 216 -11.71 18.69 -4.05
C GLY A 216 -10.97 19.85 -4.75
N GLU A 217 -10.21 20.60 -3.96
CA GLU A 217 -9.32 21.63 -4.48
C GLU A 217 -8.31 21.05 -5.46
N ARG A 218 -8.19 21.65 -6.63
CA ARG A 218 -7.22 21.21 -7.64
C ARG A 218 -5.86 21.83 -7.38
N GLY A 219 -4.84 21.00 -7.48
CA GLY A 219 -3.45 21.42 -7.42
C GLY A 219 -2.71 21.11 -8.72
N LYS A 220 -1.57 21.76 -8.93
CA LYS A 220 -0.68 21.50 -10.04
C LYS A 220 0.40 20.51 -9.61
N ILE A 221 0.52 19.41 -10.32
CA ILE A 221 1.57 18.40 -10.14
C ILE A 221 2.60 18.62 -11.26
N PRO A 222 3.82 19.09 -10.96
CA PRO A 222 4.84 19.34 -11.96
C PRO A 222 5.37 18.01 -12.54
N ALA A 223 5.85 18.08 -13.78
CA ALA A 223 6.58 16.96 -14.36
C ALA A 223 7.92 16.76 -13.63
N ARG A 224 8.29 15.48 -13.45
CA ARG A 224 9.53 15.08 -12.79
C ARG A 224 10.38 14.24 -13.73
N ASP A 225 11.69 14.24 -13.51
CA ASP A 225 12.63 13.37 -14.23
C ASP A 225 12.57 11.91 -13.74
N ALA A 226 13.45 11.08 -14.28
CA ALA A 226 13.52 9.66 -13.92
C ALA A 226 13.93 9.42 -12.46
N ASP A 227 14.60 10.40 -11.85
CA ASP A 227 15.05 10.36 -10.45
C ASP A 227 14.02 11.00 -9.50
N GLY A 228 12.83 11.38 -10.03
CA GLY A 228 11.75 11.98 -9.27
C GLY A 228 11.96 13.46 -8.95
N LYS A 229 13.03 14.07 -9.47
CA LYS A 229 13.31 15.48 -9.25
C LYS A 229 12.47 16.35 -10.22
N GLU A 230 11.94 17.44 -9.70
CA GLU A 230 11.23 18.41 -10.52
C GLU A 230 12.13 18.95 -11.63
N ILE A 231 11.63 18.94 -12.87
CA ILE A 231 12.38 19.42 -14.03
C ILE A 231 12.40 20.95 -13.97
N PRO A 232 13.59 21.58 -13.83
CA PRO A 232 13.66 23.03 -13.87
C PRO A 232 13.38 23.50 -15.30
N TRP A 233 12.37 24.33 -15.45
CA TRP A 233 12.04 24.95 -16.71
C TRP A 233 12.79 26.27 -16.80
N THR A 234 13.66 26.37 -17.80
CA THR A 234 14.47 27.55 -18.02
C THR A 234 14.13 28.16 -19.39
N ASP A 235 14.27 29.47 -19.50
CA ASP A 235 14.22 30.15 -20.79
C ASP A 235 15.46 29.88 -21.65
N ALA A 236 15.54 30.46 -22.84
CA ALA A 236 16.66 30.27 -23.75
C ALA A 236 17.99 30.78 -23.18
N ASP A 237 17.95 31.65 -22.19
CA ASP A 237 19.10 32.24 -21.51
C ASP A 237 19.50 31.47 -20.22
N GLY A 238 18.75 30.40 -19.87
CA GLY A 238 19.01 29.57 -18.72
C GLY A 238 18.41 30.08 -17.42
N ASN A 239 17.55 31.12 -17.46
CA ASN A 239 16.87 31.61 -16.26
C ASN A 239 15.66 30.74 -15.94
N SER A 240 15.41 30.46 -14.66
CA SER A 240 14.23 29.73 -14.20
C SER A 240 12.95 30.49 -14.55
N LEU A 241 12.01 29.80 -15.19
CA LEU A 241 10.68 30.29 -15.56
C LEU A 241 9.68 30.08 -14.45
#